data_3de21fe91a4ce811d16d0e450d321bdc
#
_entry.id   3de21fe91a4ce811d16d0e450d321bdc
#
_cell.length_a   1.000
_cell.length_b   1.000
_cell.length_c   1.000
_cell.angle_alpha   90.00
_cell.angle_beta   90.00
_cell.angle_gamma   90.00
#
_symmetry.space_group_name_H-M   'P 1'
#
loop_
_entity.id
_entity.type
_entity.pdbx_description
1 polymer ?
#
loop_
_entity_poly.entity_id
_entity_poly.type
_entity_poly.pdbx_seq_one_letter_code
_entity_poly.pdbx_strand_id
1 'polypeptide(L)'
;GMTATKNSVATARLGAETVSDIAQQIVERVAFAQTDGVDRADVQLEIDALVKNMGTAIEQATFNGDNLVDGTKVGVGNEVTVVNGVKRTGATFGTTSFTFEGVDLGAIKTAMEAIDVGTSTDLAADLATAEGQLAASITASTSLGITENALDGQMEFIDSLTDTLDSGVSSMVDADMEEEAARLQA
;
A
#
# COMPACT_ATOMS: atom_id res chain seq x y z
N GLY A 1 13.43 9.02 -0.88
CA GLY A 1 12.56 10.10 -0.45
C GLY A 1 11.08 9.77 -0.55
N MET A 2 10.27 10.76 -0.37
CA MET A 2 8.80 10.59 -0.37
C MET A 2 8.26 10.10 -1.71
N THR A 3 8.78 10.58 -2.83
CA THR A 3 8.35 10.14 -4.18
C THR A 3 8.62 8.65 -4.40
N ALA A 4 9.80 8.18 -4.04
CA ALA A 4 10.14 6.76 -4.15
C ALA A 4 9.25 5.90 -3.26
N THR A 5 9.00 6.34 -2.02
CA THR A 5 8.11 5.66 -1.09
C THR A 5 6.68 5.61 -1.60
N LYS A 6 6.17 6.71 -2.15
CA LYS A 6 4.84 6.75 -2.76
C LYS A 6 4.73 5.75 -3.92
N ASN A 7 5.76 5.67 -4.77
CA ASN A 7 5.78 4.72 -5.88
C ASN A 7 5.77 3.27 -5.38
N SER A 8 6.51 2.98 -4.31
CA SER A 8 6.51 1.66 -3.68
C SER A 8 5.13 1.31 -3.10
N VAL A 9 4.48 2.26 -2.45
CA VAL A 9 3.12 2.09 -1.90
C VAL A 9 2.10 1.87 -3.04
N ALA A 10 2.20 2.64 -4.13
CA ALA A 10 1.34 2.46 -5.30
C ALA A 10 1.50 1.06 -5.91
N THR A 11 2.72 0.58 -6.04
CA THR A 11 3.01 -0.77 -6.53
C THR A 11 2.44 -1.84 -5.59
N ALA A 12 2.62 -1.66 -4.28
CA ALA A 12 2.05 -2.55 -3.28
C ALA A 12 0.51 -2.57 -3.34
N ARG A 13 -0.12 -1.42 -3.50
CA ARG A 13 -1.58 -1.30 -3.65
C ARG A 13 -2.08 -2.04 -4.88
N LEU A 14 -1.42 -1.88 -6.02
CA LEU A 14 -1.76 -2.62 -7.25
C LEU A 14 -1.64 -4.13 -7.05
N GLY A 15 -0.60 -4.57 -6.34
CA GLY A 15 -0.45 -5.98 -5.95
C GLY A 15 -1.60 -6.49 -5.09
N ALA A 16 -2.02 -5.71 -4.09
CA ALA A 16 -3.14 -6.05 -3.23
C ALA A 16 -4.47 -6.09 -4.01
N GLU A 17 -4.69 -5.18 -4.94
CA GLU A 17 -5.85 -5.19 -5.83
C GLU A 17 -5.87 -6.44 -6.72
N THR A 18 -4.73 -6.82 -7.28
CA THR A 18 -4.60 -8.05 -8.07
C THR A 18 -4.89 -9.28 -7.23
N VAL A 19 -4.37 -9.34 -6.01
CA VAL A 19 -4.69 -10.42 -5.07
C VAL A 19 -6.18 -10.47 -4.75
N SER A 20 -6.83 -9.32 -4.57
CA SER A 20 -8.29 -9.25 -4.36
C SER A 20 -9.07 -9.81 -5.54
N ASP A 21 -8.67 -9.48 -6.78
CA ASP A 21 -9.32 -9.98 -7.98
C ASP A 21 -9.20 -11.50 -8.08
N ILE A 22 -8.01 -12.04 -7.80
CA ILE A 22 -7.78 -13.49 -7.78
C ILE A 22 -8.55 -14.15 -6.64
N ALA A 23 -8.56 -13.54 -5.46
CA ALA A 23 -9.33 -14.04 -4.31
C ALA A 23 -10.83 -14.14 -4.63
N GLN A 24 -11.38 -13.15 -5.35
CA GLN A 24 -12.76 -13.17 -5.82
C GLN A 24 -13.00 -14.37 -6.73
N GLN A 25 -12.10 -14.66 -7.65
CA GLN A 25 -12.21 -15.82 -8.54
C GLN A 25 -12.13 -17.13 -7.76
N ILE A 26 -11.28 -17.21 -6.72
CA ILE A 26 -11.21 -18.39 -5.84
C ILE A 26 -12.53 -18.59 -5.10
N VAL A 27 -13.11 -17.52 -4.53
CA VAL A 27 -14.43 -17.57 -3.88
C VAL A 27 -15.47 -18.14 -4.82
N GLU A 28 -15.50 -17.67 -6.07
CA GLU A 28 -16.45 -18.17 -7.08
C GLU A 28 -16.25 -19.66 -7.38
N ARG A 29 -15.00 -20.13 -7.46
CA ARG A 29 -14.71 -21.54 -7.70
C ARG A 29 -15.08 -22.40 -6.50
N VAL A 30 -14.82 -21.97 -5.29
CA VAL A 30 -15.21 -22.68 -4.07
C VAL A 30 -16.75 -22.77 -3.98
N ALA A 31 -17.45 -21.67 -4.27
CA ALA A 31 -18.91 -21.67 -4.32
C ALA A 31 -19.45 -22.65 -5.37
N PHE A 32 -18.84 -22.67 -6.56
CA PHE A 32 -19.19 -23.60 -7.64
C PHE A 32 -19.00 -25.06 -7.24
N ALA A 33 -17.99 -25.38 -6.43
CA ALA A 33 -17.74 -26.74 -5.95
C ALA A 33 -18.90 -27.30 -5.10
N GLN A 34 -19.77 -26.45 -4.55
CA GLN A 34 -20.94 -26.87 -3.79
C GLN A 34 -22.09 -27.39 -4.68
N THR A 35 -22.00 -27.14 -5.98
CA THR A 35 -23.06 -27.57 -6.93
C THR A 35 -23.03 -29.07 -7.12
N ASP A 36 -24.21 -29.73 -7.06
CA ASP A 36 -24.33 -31.15 -7.29
C ASP A 36 -23.84 -31.54 -8.69
N GLY A 37 -23.13 -32.65 -8.77
CA GLY A 37 -22.63 -33.19 -10.03
C GLY A 37 -21.35 -32.56 -10.55
N VAL A 38 -20.78 -31.59 -9.84
CA VAL A 38 -19.49 -30.97 -10.19
C VAL A 38 -18.36 -31.93 -9.84
N ASP A 39 -17.38 -32.04 -10.74
CA ASP A 39 -16.13 -32.74 -10.45
C ASP A 39 -15.24 -31.80 -9.61
N ARG A 40 -15.24 -32.06 -8.30
CA ARG A 40 -14.52 -31.21 -7.34
C ARG A 40 -13.00 -31.27 -7.52
N ALA A 41 -12.48 -32.38 -8.05
CA ALA A 41 -11.04 -32.49 -8.35
C ALA A 41 -10.65 -31.52 -9.48
N ASP A 42 -11.49 -31.37 -10.50
CA ASP A 42 -11.25 -30.40 -11.58
C ASP A 42 -11.34 -28.96 -11.06
N VAL A 43 -12.31 -28.67 -10.18
CA VAL A 43 -12.42 -27.35 -9.54
C VAL A 43 -11.16 -27.05 -8.72
N GLN A 44 -10.63 -28.04 -8.00
CA GLN A 44 -9.40 -27.85 -7.23
C GLN A 44 -8.20 -27.52 -8.13
N LEU A 45 -8.10 -28.12 -9.31
CA LEU A 45 -7.03 -27.76 -10.28
C LEU A 45 -7.13 -26.28 -10.70
N GLU A 46 -8.35 -25.79 -10.91
CA GLU A 46 -8.56 -24.35 -11.22
C GLU A 46 -8.15 -23.46 -10.05
N ILE A 47 -8.51 -23.85 -8.82
CA ILE A 47 -8.13 -23.12 -7.61
C ILE A 47 -6.61 -23.11 -7.44
N ASP A 48 -5.94 -24.24 -7.66
CA ASP A 48 -4.48 -24.35 -7.59
C ASP A 48 -3.80 -23.39 -8.57
N ALA A 49 -4.32 -23.28 -9.79
CA ALA A 49 -3.79 -22.33 -10.77
C ALA A 49 -3.97 -20.87 -10.33
N LEU A 50 -5.12 -20.54 -9.75
CA LEU A 50 -5.40 -19.21 -9.22
C LEU A 50 -4.48 -18.86 -8.05
N VAL A 51 -4.26 -19.81 -7.14
CA VAL A 51 -3.34 -19.62 -6.00
C VAL A 51 -1.91 -19.41 -6.49
N LYS A 52 -1.48 -20.14 -7.52
CA LYS A 52 -0.18 -19.94 -8.13
C LYS A 52 -0.04 -18.54 -8.74
N ASN A 53 -1.06 -18.07 -9.45
CA ASN A 53 -1.09 -16.71 -10.00
C ASN A 53 -1.04 -15.66 -8.88
N MET A 54 -1.74 -15.90 -7.78
CA MET A 54 -1.68 -15.05 -6.59
C MET A 54 -0.25 -14.94 -6.06
N GLY A 55 0.44 -16.07 -5.94
CA GLY A 55 1.84 -16.12 -5.50
C GLY A 55 2.76 -15.31 -6.38
N THR A 56 2.60 -15.39 -7.70
CA THR A 56 3.38 -14.60 -8.66
C THR A 56 3.13 -13.10 -8.49
N ALA A 57 1.87 -12.70 -8.34
CA ALA A 57 1.51 -11.30 -8.11
C ALA A 57 2.13 -10.76 -6.82
N ILE A 58 2.10 -11.56 -5.75
CA ILE A 58 2.69 -11.19 -4.45
C ILE A 58 4.21 -11.04 -4.56
N GLU A 59 4.89 -11.98 -5.22
CA GLU A 59 6.34 -11.90 -5.43
C GLU A 59 6.75 -10.63 -6.18
N GLN A 60 6.05 -10.32 -7.27
CA GLN A 60 6.32 -9.12 -8.06
C GLN A 60 6.05 -7.84 -7.27
N ALA A 61 4.96 -7.80 -6.51
CA ALA A 61 4.62 -6.66 -5.68
C ALA A 61 5.61 -6.49 -4.52
N THR A 62 6.10 -7.58 -3.95
CA THR A 62 7.12 -7.56 -2.89
C THR A 62 8.44 -6.98 -3.43
N PHE A 63 8.90 -7.50 -4.55
CA PHE A 63 10.17 -7.08 -5.15
C PHE A 63 10.14 -5.61 -5.59
N ASN A 64 9.05 -5.17 -6.24
CA ASN A 64 8.92 -3.82 -6.77
C ASN A 64 8.36 -2.83 -5.77
N GLY A 65 7.81 -3.29 -4.65
CA GLY A 65 7.14 -2.48 -3.62
C GLY A 65 7.90 -2.40 -2.30
N ASP A 66 9.21 -2.58 -2.30
CA ASP A 66 10.07 -2.44 -1.10
C ASP A 66 9.62 -3.29 0.08
N ASN A 67 9.22 -4.53 -0.17
CA ASN A 67 8.76 -5.50 0.84
C ASN A 67 7.54 -5.03 1.66
N LEU A 68 6.70 -4.18 1.08
CA LEU A 68 5.53 -3.66 1.78
C LEU A 68 4.38 -4.68 1.90
N VAL A 69 4.45 -5.80 1.17
CA VAL A 69 3.37 -6.81 1.13
C VAL A 69 3.75 -8.17 1.69
N ASP A 70 4.96 -8.31 2.21
CA ASP A 70 5.48 -9.61 2.71
C ASP A 70 5.34 -9.79 4.23
N GLY A 71 4.67 -8.88 4.91
CA GLY A 71 4.46 -8.93 6.34
C GLY A 71 5.61 -8.37 7.19
N THR A 72 6.76 -8.05 6.58
CA THR A 72 7.93 -7.55 7.33
C THR A 72 7.76 -6.13 7.84
N LYS A 73 6.83 -5.37 7.26
CA LYS A 73 6.54 -3.97 7.64
C LYS A 73 5.23 -3.85 8.42
N VAL A 74 4.79 -4.93 9.06
CA VAL A 74 3.56 -4.97 9.86
C VAL A 74 3.92 -5.03 11.34
N GLY A 75 3.19 -4.28 12.15
CA GLY A 75 3.32 -4.29 13.60
C GLY A 75 4.23 -3.22 14.16
N VAL A 76 4.11 -3.01 15.46
CA VAL A 76 4.89 -2.02 16.20
C VAL A 76 6.39 -2.33 16.09
N GLY A 77 7.16 -1.32 15.72
CA GLY A 77 8.60 -1.43 15.50
C GLY A 77 9.01 -1.86 14.10
N ASN A 78 8.05 -2.23 13.25
CA ASN A 78 8.30 -2.65 11.87
C ASN A 78 7.82 -1.63 10.83
N GLU A 79 7.25 -0.52 11.27
CA GLU A 79 6.70 0.50 10.39
C GLU A 79 7.76 1.12 9.49
N VAL A 80 7.31 1.63 8.35
CA VAL A 80 8.13 2.44 7.44
C VAL A 80 8.06 3.89 7.89
N THR A 81 9.22 4.53 8.01
CA THR A 81 9.31 5.94 8.38
C THR A 81 9.97 6.73 7.26
N VAL A 82 9.31 7.80 6.83
CA VAL A 82 9.80 8.68 5.76
C VAL A 82 9.98 10.07 6.34
N VAL A 83 11.18 10.62 6.22
CA VAL A 83 11.46 12.00 6.62
C VAL A 83 10.77 12.94 5.64
N ASN A 84 9.91 13.82 6.15
CA ASN A 84 9.13 14.76 5.34
C ASN A 84 9.45 16.23 5.60
N GLY A 85 10.36 16.53 6.52
CA GLY A 85 10.75 17.90 6.78
C GLY A 85 11.74 18.03 7.93
N VAL A 86 12.12 19.26 8.21
CA VAL A 86 13.01 19.64 9.31
C VAL A 86 12.26 20.59 10.23
N LYS A 87 12.36 20.35 11.53
CA LYS A 87 11.80 21.25 12.55
C LYS A 87 12.92 21.81 13.42
N ARG A 88 12.66 22.99 14.02
CA ARG A 88 13.56 23.60 14.98
C ARG A 88 12.88 23.69 16.34
N THR A 89 13.58 23.23 17.39
CA THR A 89 13.14 23.38 18.77
C THR A 89 14.26 24.06 19.54
N GLY A 90 14.08 25.36 19.82
CA GLY A 90 15.14 26.17 20.44
C GLY A 90 16.36 26.26 19.51
N ALA A 91 17.54 25.84 20.01
CA ALA A 91 18.78 25.80 19.25
C ALA A 91 19.01 24.46 18.53
N THR A 92 18.08 23.51 18.66
CA THR A 92 18.24 22.18 18.11
C THR A 92 17.40 22.00 16.85
N PHE A 93 17.96 21.33 15.84
CA PHE A 93 17.23 20.92 14.65
C PHE A 93 16.86 19.45 14.76
N GLY A 94 15.63 19.11 14.37
CA GLY A 94 15.14 17.74 14.27
C GLY A 94 14.46 17.53 12.94
N THR A 95 14.02 16.30 12.71
CA THR A 95 13.25 15.95 11.51
C THR A 95 11.80 15.71 11.86
N THR A 96 10.90 15.98 10.91
CA THR A 96 9.53 15.49 10.92
C THR A 96 9.45 14.28 10.02
N SER A 97 8.58 13.33 10.35
CA SER A 97 8.45 12.09 9.60
C SER A 97 7.01 11.65 9.47
N PHE A 98 6.75 10.87 8.44
CA PHE A 98 5.50 10.15 8.22
C PHE A 98 5.76 8.67 8.42
N THR A 99 4.92 8.01 9.19
CA THR A 99 5.08 6.60 9.54
C THR A 99 3.82 5.82 9.11
N PHE A 100 4.02 4.66 8.51
CA PHE A 100 2.93 3.78 8.09
C PHE A 100 3.36 2.32 8.13
N GLU A 101 2.38 1.42 8.12
CA GLU A 101 2.61 -0.02 8.04
C GLU A 101 2.39 -0.55 6.63
N GLY A 102 3.09 -1.62 6.28
CA GLY A 102 2.78 -2.44 5.13
C GLY A 102 1.64 -3.41 5.43
N VAL A 103 1.51 -4.43 4.60
CA VAL A 103 0.50 -5.49 4.72
C VAL A 103 1.16 -6.85 4.56
N ASP A 104 0.42 -7.92 4.83
CA ASP A 104 0.87 -9.30 4.65
C ASP A 104 -0.06 -10.03 3.67
N LEU A 105 0.29 -10.00 2.38
CA LEU A 105 -0.43 -10.74 1.36
C LEU A 105 -0.05 -12.23 1.35
N GLY A 106 1.13 -12.56 1.84
CA GLY A 106 1.58 -13.94 1.94
C GLY A 106 0.70 -14.79 2.84
N ALA A 107 0.20 -14.22 3.94
CA ALA A 107 -0.74 -14.88 4.84
C ALA A 107 -2.05 -15.23 4.13
N ILE A 108 -2.52 -14.36 3.23
CA ILE A 108 -3.72 -14.59 2.41
C ILE A 108 -3.50 -15.77 1.47
N LYS A 109 -2.37 -15.77 0.76
CA LYS A 109 -2.01 -16.90 -0.12
C LYS A 109 -1.94 -18.20 0.64
N THR A 110 -1.29 -18.24 1.80
CA THR A 110 -1.16 -19.44 2.63
C THR A 110 -2.52 -19.98 3.04
N ALA A 111 -3.46 -19.12 3.44
CA ALA A 111 -4.81 -19.54 3.80
C ALA A 111 -5.60 -20.08 2.60
N MET A 112 -5.47 -19.46 1.42
CA MET A 112 -6.11 -19.93 0.19
C MET A 112 -5.52 -21.26 -0.29
N GLU A 113 -4.22 -21.44 -0.16
CA GLU A 113 -3.49 -22.65 -0.53
C GLU A 113 -3.92 -23.85 0.30
N ALA A 114 -4.37 -23.63 1.52
CA ALA A 114 -4.85 -24.67 2.42
C ALA A 114 -6.26 -25.20 2.07
N ILE A 115 -7.00 -24.51 1.20
CA ILE A 115 -8.33 -24.94 0.78
C ILE A 115 -8.20 -26.09 -0.21
N ASP A 116 -8.83 -27.24 0.12
CA ASP A 116 -8.89 -28.41 -0.75
C ASP A 116 -10.35 -28.85 -0.90
N VAL A 117 -11.01 -28.35 -1.94
CA VAL A 117 -12.41 -28.70 -2.23
C VAL A 117 -12.57 -30.13 -2.75
N GLY A 118 -11.47 -30.74 -3.24
CA GLY A 118 -11.50 -32.13 -3.75
C GLY A 118 -11.77 -33.15 -2.66
N THR A 119 -11.25 -32.93 -1.46
CA THR A 119 -11.35 -33.85 -0.33
C THR A 119 -12.19 -33.30 0.83
N SER A 120 -12.67 -32.08 0.74
CA SER A 120 -13.40 -31.39 1.81
C SER A 120 -14.70 -32.11 2.18
N THR A 121 -14.96 -32.17 3.48
CA THR A 121 -16.23 -32.64 4.04
C THR A 121 -17.12 -31.46 4.48
N ASP A 122 -16.64 -30.24 4.37
CA ASP A 122 -17.37 -29.01 4.75
C ASP A 122 -17.03 -27.87 3.78
N LEU A 123 -17.68 -27.89 2.62
CA LEU A 123 -17.46 -26.85 1.59
C LEU A 123 -17.96 -25.48 2.04
N ALA A 124 -18.95 -25.42 2.92
CA ALA A 124 -19.45 -24.15 3.46
C ALA A 124 -18.37 -23.49 4.31
N ALA A 125 -17.61 -24.24 5.09
CA ALA A 125 -16.48 -23.74 5.85
C ALA A 125 -15.34 -23.26 4.93
N ASP A 126 -15.07 -23.97 3.84
CA ASP A 126 -14.08 -23.58 2.83
C ASP A 126 -14.47 -22.28 2.17
N LEU A 127 -15.75 -22.13 1.84
CA LEU A 127 -16.28 -20.88 1.26
C LEU A 127 -16.11 -19.71 2.25
N ALA A 128 -16.45 -19.92 3.52
CA ALA A 128 -16.28 -18.91 4.56
C ALA A 128 -14.80 -18.48 4.70
N THR A 129 -13.88 -19.44 4.63
CA THR A 129 -12.43 -19.15 4.64
C THR A 129 -12.04 -18.31 3.43
N ALA A 130 -12.46 -18.68 2.23
CA ALA A 130 -12.15 -17.94 1.02
C ALA A 130 -12.71 -16.51 1.05
N GLU A 131 -13.95 -16.35 1.50
CA GLU A 131 -14.58 -15.03 1.66
C GLU A 131 -13.85 -14.17 2.70
N GLY A 132 -13.39 -14.76 3.80
CA GLY A 132 -12.58 -14.07 4.80
C GLY A 132 -11.24 -13.58 4.25
N GLN A 133 -10.60 -14.36 3.38
CA GLN A 133 -9.35 -13.98 2.74
C GLN A 133 -9.56 -12.89 1.66
N LEU A 134 -10.67 -12.97 0.93
CA LEU A 134 -11.07 -11.88 0.04
C LEU A 134 -11.23 -10.57 0.82
N ALA A 135 -11.96 -10.60 1.92
CA ALA A 135 -12.12 -9.42 2.78
C ALA A 135 -10.77 -8.89 3.28
N ALA A 136 -9.85 -9.76 3.69
CA ALA A 136 -8.51 -9.39 4.13
C ALA A 136 -7.72 -8.70 3.00
N SER A 137 -7.83 -9.19 1.76
CA SER A 137 -7.15 -8.60 0.61
C SER A 137 -7.71 -7.21 0.27
N ILE A 138 -9.01 -7.03 0.38
CA ILE A 138 -9.66 -5.72 0.18
C ILE A 138 -9.20 -4.74 1.27
N THR A 139 -9.14 -5.18 2.52
CA THR A 139 -8.63 -4.36 3.63
C THR A 139 -7.19 -3.94 3.39
N ALA A 140 -6.33 -4.84 2.92
CA ALA A 140 -4.94 -4.54 2.58
C ALA A 140 -4.85 -3.49 1.48
N SER A 141 -5.62 -3.64 0.41
CA SER A 141 -5.69 -2.69 -0.71
C SER A 141 -6.15 -1.31 -0.23
N THR A 142 -7.19 -1.26 0.60
CA THR A 142 -7.72 -0.02 1.17
C THR A 142 -6.70 0.67 2.07
N SER A 143 -6.02 -0.08 2.92
CA SER A 143 -4.96 0.44 3.81
C SER A 143 -3.83 1.09 3.01
N LEU A 144 -3.37 0.42 1.97
CA LEU A 144 -2.32 0.95 1.10
C LEU A 144 -2.79 2.18 0.32
N GLY A 145 -4.05 2.20 -0.12
CA GLY A 145 -4.66 3.36 -0.76
C GLY A 145 -4.74 4.57 0.16
N ILE A 146 -5.09 4.37 1.42
CA ILE A 146 -5.10 5.43 2.43
C ILE A 146 -3.69 5.99 2.63
N THR A 147 -2.68 5.11 2.72
CA THR A 147 -1.28 5.52 2.85
C THR A 147 -0.81 6.31 1.64
N GLU A 148 -1.14 5.86 0.43
CA GLU A 148 -0.81 6.56 -0.81
C GLU A 148 -1.40 7.97 -0.83
N ASN A 149 -2.67 8.11 -0.48
CA ASN A 149 -3.33 9.41 -0.41
C ASN A 149 -2.72 10.31 0.67
N ALA A 150 -2.35 9.75 1.81
CA ALA A 150 -1.68 10.50 2.88
C ALA A 150 -0.30 11.02 2.44
N LEU A 151 0.47 10.20 1.72
CA LEU A 151 1.75 10.62 1.16
C LEU A 151 1.58 11.72 0.12
N ASP A 152 0.57 11.60 -0.75
CA ASP A 152 0.22 12.68 -1.70
C ASP A 152 -0.08 13.99 -0.98
N GLY A 153 -0.89 13.94 0.06
CA GLY A 153 -1.23 15.12 0.86
C GLY A 153 0.00 15.75 1.51
N GLN A 154 0.93 14.93 2.03
CA GLN A 154 2.18 15.43 2.60
C GLN A 154 3.05 16.11 1.55
N MET A 155 3.16 15.52 0.36
CA MET A 155 3.94 16.09 -0.74
C MET A 155 3.36 17.41 -1.23
N GLU A 156 2.03 17.49 -1.39
CA GLU A 156 1.35 18.73 -1.77
C GLU A 156 1.54 19.83 -0.74
N PHE A 157 1.43 19.49 0.54
CA PHE A 157 1.67 20.46 1.63
C PHE A 157 3.09 21.01 1.60
N ILE A 158 4.09 20.14 1.43
CA ILE A 158 5.50 20.54 1.37
C ILE A 158 5.76 21.44 0.15
N ASP A 159 5.21 21.09 -1.01
CA ASP A 159 5.33 21.90 -2.22
C ASP A 159 4.70 23.28 -2.03
N SER A 160 3.51 23.35 -1.45
CA SER A 160 2.83 24.60 -1.16
C SER A 160 3.60 25.47 -0.14
N LEU A 161 4.17 24.82 0.88
CA LEU A 161 4.97 25.51 1.88
C LEU A 161 6.26 26.07 1.27
N THR A 162 6.92 25.31 0.42
CA THR A 162 8.12 25.71 -0.30
C THR A 162 7.83 26.91 -1.19
N ASP A 163 6.74 26.88 -1.97
CA ASP A 163 6.32 27.99 -2.83
C ASP A 163 6.03 29.25 -2.01
N THR A 164 5.38 29.11 -0.87
CA THR A 164 5.08 30.23 0.03
C THR A 164 6.36 30.84 0.59
N LEU A 165 7.31 30.02 1.02
CA LEU A 165 8.60 30.47 1.53
C LEU A 165 9.43 31.15 0.44
N ASP A 166 9.46 30.61 -0.76
CA ASP A 166 10.17 31.20 -1.90
C ASP A 166 9.57 32.56 -2.27
N SER A 167 8.25 32.68 -2.30
CA SER A 167 7.54 33.93 -2.54
C SER A 167 7.85 34.97 -1.45
N GLY A 168 7.89 34.55 -0.19
CA GLY A 168 8.24 35.40 0.94
C GLY A 168 9.66 35.93 0.84
N VAL A 169 10.62 35.07 0.49
CA VAL A 169 12.02 35.45 0.31
C VAL A 169 12.16 36.42 -0.87
N SER A 170 11.50 36.13 -1.99
CA SER A 170 11.52 37.04 -3.18
C SER A 170 10.95 38.41 -2.83
N SER A 171 9.87 38.48 -2.09
CA SER A 171 9.26 39.74 -1.66
C SER A 171 10.23 40.57 -0.75
N MET A 172 10.93 39.89 0.15
CA MET A 172 11.89 40.54 1.03
C MET A 172 13.08 41.08 0.26
N VAL A 173 13.61 40.34 -0.70
CA VAL A 173 14.72 40.80 -1.56
C VAL A 173 14.27 41.96 -2.41
N ASP A 174 13.10 41.96 -2.99
CA ASP A 174 12.57 43.07 -3.78
C ASP A 174 12.39 44.34 -2.95
N ALA A 175 11.90 44.20 -1.72
CA ALA A 175 11.78 45.34 -0.78
C ALA A 175 13.14 45.94 -0.42
N ASP A 176 14.14 45.10 -0.17
CA ASP A 176 15.51 45.57 0.11
C ASP A 176 16.12 46.28 -1.09
N MET A 177 15.88 45.78 -2.29
CA MET A 177 16.35 46.42 -3.52
C MET A 177 15.70 47.79 -3.76
N GLU A 178 14.41 47.90 -3.49
CA GLU A 178 13.70 49.20 -3.57
C GLU A 178 14.22 50.21 -2.55
N GLU A 179 14.45 49.78 -1.35
CA GLU A 179 15.02 50.61 -0.30
C GLU A 179 16.42 51.14 -0.68
N GLU A 180 17.25 50.26 -1.23
CA GLU A 180 18.61 50.64 -1.66
C GLU A 180 18.59 51.59 -2.84
N ALA A 181 17.69 51.35 -3.81
CA ALA A 181 17.48 52.26 -4.94
C ALA A 181 17.04 53.67 -4.45
N ALA A 182 16.17 53.71 -3.43
CA ALA A 182 15.76 55.00 -2.85
C ALA A 182 16.89 55.72 -2.16
N ARG A 183 17.81 55.02 -1.49
CA ARG A 183 19.00 55.60 -0.87
C ARG A 183 19.96 56.21 -1.90
N LEU A 184 20.12 55.54 -3.03
CA LEU A 184 20.99 56.02 -4.11
C LEU A 184 20.48 57.27 -4.79
N GLN A 185 19.16 57.51 -4.76
CA GLN A 185 18.54 58.70 -5.33
C GLN A 185 18.56 59.91 -4.40
N ALA A 186 18.78 59.67 -3.13
CA ALA A 186 18.90 60.74 -2.15
C ALA A 186 20.34 61.29 -2.11
#